data_fcef4362cf7129b4b10dded3341d32b2
#
_entry.id   fcef4362cf7129b4b10dded3341d32b2
#
_cell.length_a   1.000
_cell.length_b   1.000
_cell.length_c   1.000
_cell.angle_alpha   90.00
_cell.angle_beta   90.00
_cell.angle_gamma   90.00
#
_symmetry.space_group_name_H-M   'P 1'
#
loop_
_entity.id
_entity.type
_entity.pdbx_description
1 polymer ?
#
loop_
_entity_poly.entity_id
_entity_poly.type
_entity_poly.pdbx_seq_one_letter_code
_entity_poly.pdbx_strand_id
1 'polypeptide(L)'
;MKTKIEHIAYRGSFKLVSIGLWLFVLCLPAFSQESTHYTSFKPGGEWLADDGVHIDCHGGNIIYVDSLNTYFWYGEHRGRPQGVSCYSSTDLYNWTNMGVVLQKGDIQILERPKVIYDENNNRYVMWFHYDGNGYTIAELGVASSETPTGPFKVIDHYRPNGHESRDIGLYFEPDTKKAYIGYAADHTNRTIRIVELSEDYLSTTPNDVDIEAHCEGPGILKKNNTFYLLTSQCSGWTPNPGTYYTAADVMGPYTSHGSPFIGDAGNNSFNSQPCFIFKIPGYRDAYLYMGDRWNGGGRPDSQYVFLPITITADGKMELHWYREWDLSMFTPVRQRSGRRGRMTTPSRNRNRGNSGTRGSSTQ
;
A
#
# COMPACT_ATOMS: atom_id res chain seq x y z
N MET A 1 5.37 -28.09 90.36
CA MET A 1 6.23 -26.93 90.59
C MET A 1 5.57 -25.78 89.81
N LYS A 2 4.96 -24.83 90.55
CA LYS A 2 4.24 -23.66 89.99
C LYS A 2 5.17 -22.51 89.87
N THR A 3 5.39 -21.91 88.76
CA THR A 3 6.16 -20.66 88.57
C THR A 3 5.21 -19.53 88.21
N LYS A 4 5.20 -18.50 89.04
CA LYS A 4 4.44 -17.27 88.87
C LYS A 4 5.02 -16.44 87.73
N ILE A 5 4.13 -15.87 86.91
CA ILE A 5 4.49 -14.79 86.01
C ILE A 5 3.95 -13.48 86.58
N GLU A 6 4.87 -12.51 86.84
CA GLU A 6 4.53 -11.14 87.26
C GLU A 6 4.26 -10.28 85.99
N HIS A 7 3.15 -9.56 86.07
CA HIS A 7 2.82 -8.55 85.04
C HIS A 7 3.47 -7.21 85.41
N ILE A 8 4.36 -6.71 84.61
CA ILE A 8 4.87 -5.34 84.66
C ILE A 8 4.07 -4.49 83.61
N ALA A 9 3.27 -3.54 84.08
CA ALA A 9 2.56 -2.58 83.29
C ALA A 9 3.47 -1.39 82.96
N TYR A 10 3.79 -1.18 81.67
CA TYR A 10 4.52 0.00 81.18
C TYR A 10 3.53 1.01 80.60
N ARG A 11 3.38 2.17 81.30
CA ARG A 11 2.66 3.35 80.80
C ARG A 11 3.60 4.14 79.90
N GLY A 12 3.50 4.01 78.55
CA GLY A 12 4.20 4.88 77.62
C GLY A 12 3.26 5.90 77.03
N SER A 13 3.56 7.17 77.24
CA SER A 13 2.83 8.30 76.61
C SER A 13 3.19 8.40 75.14
N PHE A 14 2.23 8.15 74.26
CA PHE A 14 2.39 8.39 72.80
C PHE A 14 2.22 9.89 72.52
N LYS A 15 3.30 10.57 72.09
CA LYS A 15 3.23 11.87 71.44
C LYS A 15 2.90 11.63 69.99
N LEU A 16 1.70 12.09 69.50
CA LEU A 16 1.36 12.15 68.08
C LEU A 16 2.30 13.15 67.40
N VAL A 17 3.15 12.64 66.52
CA VAL A 17 3.90 13.46 65.53
C VAL A 17 3.06 13.47 64.26
N SER A 18 2.44 14.60 63.95
CA SER A 18 1.75 14.84 62.68
C SER A 18 2.78 14.97 61.56
N ILE A 19 2.98 13.93 60.78
CA ILE A 19 3.76 13.99 59.53
C ILE A 19 2.84 14.56 58.46
N GLY A 20 3.00 15.84 58.13
CA GLY A 20 2.35 16.47 56.97
C GLY A 20 2.92 15.89 55.67
N LEU A 21 2.10 15.10 54.96
CA LEU A 21 2.45 14.58 53.64
C LEU A 21 2.25 15.69 52.61
N TRP A 22 3.35 16.36 52.21
CA TRP A 22 3.35 17.29 51.09
C TRP A 22 3.33 16.47 49.79
N LEU A 23 2.19 16.40 49.15
CA LEU A 23 2.09 15.89 47.77
C LEU A 23 2.71 16.93 46.82
N PHE A 24 3.96 16.73 46.45
CA PHE A 24 4.53 17.39 45.28
C PHE A 24 3.90 16.80 44.01
N VAL A 25 2.91 17.50 43.46
CA VAL A 25 2.44 17.22 42.09
C VAL A 25 3.54 17.72 41.16
N LEU A 26 4.39 16.80 40.71
CA LEU A 26 5.29 17.03 39.59
C LEU A 26 4.44 17.19 38.32
N CYS A 27 4.08 18.42 37.94
CA CYS A 27 3.67 18.73 36.57
C CYS A 27 4.86 18.48 35.66
N LEU A 28 4.96 17.28 35.12
CA LEU A 28 5.81 17.03 33.96
C LEU A 28 5.24 17.85 32.82
N PRO A 29 6.04 18.67 32.12
CA PRO A 29 5.57 19.30 30.90
C PRO A 29 5.20 18.17 29.92
N ALA A 30 3.97 18.13 29.50
CA ALA A 30 3.58 17.32 28.33
C ALA A 30 4.34 17.94 27.14
N PHE A 31 5.44 17.31 26.74
CA PHE A 31 6.03 17.58 25.45
C PHE A 31 4.97 17.16 24.41
N SER A 32 4.23 18.11 23.90
CA SER A 32 3.49 17.96 22.67
C SER A 32 4.55 17.68 21.58
N GLN A 33 4.69 16.41 21.20
CA GLN A 33 5.46 16.07 20.02
C GLN A 33 4.72 16.73 18.85
N GLU A 34 5.32 17.77 18.25
CA GLU A 34 4.77 18.35 17.03
C GLU A 34 4.66 17.23 16.02
N SER A 35 3.45 16.91 15.61
CA SER A 35 3.21 15.95 14.53
C SER A 35 3.87 16.50 13.28
N THR A 36 4.84 15.77 12.75
CA THR A 36 5.51 16.16 11.51
C THR A 36 4.48 16.10 10.39
N HIS A 37 4.05 17.25 9.88
CA HIS A 37 3.10 17.32 8.77
C HIS A 37 3.87 17.47 7.46
N TYR A 38 3.82 16.44 6.61
CA TYR A 38 4.46 16.43 5.31
C TYR A 38 3.54 17.01 4.25
N THR A 39 4.08 17.81 3.33
CA THR A 39 3.38 18.38 2.16
C THR A 39 4.03 17.94 0.84
N SER A 40 5.04 17.09 0.90
CA SER A 40 5.88 16.67 -0.23
C SER A 40 6.52 15.32 0.07
N PHE A 41 6.96 14.65 -0.98
CA PHE A 41 7.83 13.48 -0.89
C PHE A 41 9.30 13.92 -0.79
N LYS A 42 10.05 13.27 0.11
CA LYS A 42 11.52 13.41 0.26
C LYS A 42 12.18 12.06 0.04
N PRO A 43 12.42 11.65 -1.22
CA PRO A 43 12.91 10.31 -1.54
C PRO A 43 14.18 9.95 -0.78
N GLY A 44 14.17 8.82 -0.09
CA GLY A 44 15.30 8.33 0.71
C GLY A 44 15.52 9.06 2.03
N GLY A 45 14.62 9.96 2.42
CA GLY A 45 14.57 10.58 3.74
C GLY A 45 13.85 9.72 4.77
N GLU A 46 13.97 10.09 6.03
CA GLU A 46 13.16 9.51 7.09
C GLU A 46 11.68 9.88 6.88
N TRP A 47 10.79 8.91 7.05
CA TRP A 47 9.36 9.10 6.95
C TRP A 47 8.67 8.54 8.18
N LEU A 48 8.08 9.43 8.96
CA LEU A 48 7.38 9.09 10.19
C LEU A 48 5.87 9.06 9.94
N ALA A 49 5.18 8.13 10.58
CA ALA A 49 3.73 8.15 10.66
C ALA A 49 3.26 9.24 11.65
N ASP A 50 1.96 9.45 11.75
CA ASP A 50 1.34 10.44 12.61
C ASP A 50 1.57 10.20 14.12
N ASP A 51 1.91 8.96 14.50
CA ASP A 51 2.34 8.56 15.83
C ASP A 51 3.82 8.89 16.12
N GLY A 52 4.54 9.48 15.15
CA GLY A 52 5.96 9.82 15.26
C GLY A 52 6.90 8.63 15.14
N VAL A 53 6.40 7.46 14.75
CA VAL A 53 7.20 6.25 14.54
C VAL A 53 7.57 6.12 13.07
N HIS A 54 8.77 5.62 12.79
CA HIS A 54 9.22 5.32 11.43
C HIS A 54 8.25 4.34 10.74
N ILE A 55 7.88 4.63 9.50
CA ILE A 55 7.01 3.77 8.70
C ILE A 55 7.78 2.48 8.36
N ASP A 56 7.26 1.32 8.81
CA ASP A 56 7.80 -0.01 8.53
C ASP A 56 6.80 -0.76 7.64
N CYS A 57 6.92 -0.54 6.31
CA CYS A 57 5.94 -0.98 5.29
C CYS A 57 6.62 -1.27 3.95
N HIS A 58 7.52 -2.28 3.93
CA HIS A 58 8.43 -2.52 2.82
C HIS A 58 7.86 -3.48 1.77
N GLY A 59 8.40 -3.42 0.55
CA GLY A 59 8.10 -4.37 -0.53
C GLY A 59 6.65 -4.41 -0.99
N GLY A 60 5.82 -3.48 -0.56
CA GLY A 60 4.38 -3.56 -0.66
C GLY A 60 3.73 -2.79 -1.81
N ASN A 61 2.45 -2.44 -1.63
CA ASN A 61 1.72 -1.58 -2.57
C ASN A 61 0.76 -0.63 -1.87
N ILE A 62 0.33 0.39 -2.61
CA ILE A 62 -0.76 1.28 -2.23
C ILE A 62 -2.00 0.92 -3.05
N ILE A 63 -3.16 0.92 -2.40
CA ILE A 63 -4.46 0.93 -3.07
C ILE A 63 -5.22 2.21 -2.67
N TYR A 64 -6.15 2.64 -3.52
CA TYR A 64 -7.10 3.70 -3.20
C TYR A 64 -8.50 3.13 -3.15
N VAL A 65 -9.22 3.36 -2.05
CA VAL A 65 -10.59 2.92 -1.87
C VAL A 65 -11.51 4.14 -2.02
N ASP A 66 -12.16 4.23 -3.16
CA ASP A 66 -12.95 5.40 -3.60
C ASP A 66 -14.08 5.72 -2.62
N SER A 67 -14.79 4.68 -2.14
CA SER A 67 -15.88 4.83 -1.18
C SER A 67 -15.46 5.39 0.19
N LEU A 68 -14.18 5.23 0.54
CA LEU A 68 -13.59 5.74 1.78
C LEU A 68 -12.78 7.03 1.55
N ASN A 69 -12.52 7.40 0.29
CA ASN A 69 -11.61 8.49 -0.10
C ASN A 69 -10.27 8.37 0.61
N THR A 70 -9.71 7.14 0.66
CA THR A 70 -8.55 6.81 1.48
C THR A 70 -7.58 5.91 0.72
N TYR A 71 -6.31 6.22 0.81
CA TYR A 71 -5.21 5.36 0.41
C TYR A 71 -4.86 4.41 1.53
N PHE A 72 -4.59 3.16 1.20
CA PHE A 72 -4.05 2.15 2.13
C PHE A 72 -2.73 1.64 1.57
N TRP A 73 -1.67 1.75 2.35
CA TRP A 73 -0.34 1.25 2.01
C TRP A 73 -0.07 0.00 2.84
N TYR A 74 0.16 -1.11 2.16
CA TYR A 74 0.51 -2.39 2.76
C TYR A 74 1.96 -2.72 2.46
N GLY A 75 2.66 -3.31 3.41
CA GLY A 75 4.03 -3.74 3.23
C GLY A 75 4.50 -4.63 4.36
N GLU A 76 5.68 -5.20 4.17
CA GLU A 76 6.33 -6.01 5.17
C GLU A 76 6.60 -5.19 6.44
N HIS A 77 6.10 -5.67 7.57
CA HIS A 77 6.46 -5.20 8.89
C HIS A 77 7.66 -6.02 9.38
N ARG A 78 8.84 -5.44 9.34
CA ARG A 78 10.10 -6.10 9.70
C ARG A 78 10.44 -5.96 11.19
N GLY A 79 9.71 -5.09 11.90
CA GLY A 79 9.71 -5.00 13.36
C GLY A 79 9.09 -6.23 14.03
N ARG A 80 8.71 -6.10 15.30
CA ARG A 80 8.03 -7.18 16.02
C ARG A 80 6.66 -6.73 16.51
N PRO A 81 5.62 -7.54 16.32
CA PRO A 81 5.58 -8.87 15.65
C PRO A 81 5.73 -8.73 14.14
N GLN A 82 6.48 -9.63 13.49
CA GLN A 82 6.64 -9.62 12.04
C GLN A 82 5.33 -9.97 11.31
N GLY A 83 5.15 -9.40 10.12
CA GLY A 83 3.94 -9.62 9.32
C GLY A 83 3.79 -8.60 8.21
N VAL A 84 2.56 -8.21 7.92
CA VAL A 84 2.22 -7.13 7.00
C VAL A 84 1.59 -6.00 7.79
N SER A 85 2.18 -4.82 7.71
CA SER A 85 1.61 -3.57 8.24
C SER A 85 0.66 -2.93 7.22
N CYS A 86 -0.24 -2.11 7.74
CA CYS A 86 -1.10 -1.24 6.95
C CYS A 86 -1.01 0.19 7.49
N TYR A 87 -0.93 1.15 6.58
CA TYR A 87 -1.04 2.58 6.88
C TYR A 87 -2.15 3.19 6.02
N SER A 88 -2.86 4.17 6.56
CA SER A 88 -3.90 4.90 5.83
C SER A 88 -3.54 6.37 5.64
N SER A 89 -3.95 6.97 4.52
CA SER A 89 -3.71 8.37 4.19
C SER A 89 -4.81 8.93 3.31
N THR A 90 -5.02 10.24 3.37
CA THR A 90 -5.89 10.98 2.44
C THR A 90 -5.13 11.82 1.43
N ASP A 91 -3.80 11.93 1.56
CA ASP A 91 -2.95 12.84 0.78
C ASP A 91 -1.67 12.21 0.22
N LEU A 92 -1.36 10.95 0.56
CA LEU A 92 -0.13 10.22 0.23
C LEU A 92 1.14 10.69 0.95
N TYR A 93 1.07 11.74 1.75
CA TYR A 93 2.21 12.27 2.49
C TYR A 93 2.18 11.92 3.97
N ASN A 94 0.98 12.00 4.58
CA ASN A 94 0.77 11.78 6.00
C ASN A 94 0.03 10.47 6.21
N TRP A 95 0.63 9.59 6.99
CA TRP A 95 0.17 8.22 7.14
C TRP A 95 -0.17 7.90 8.59
N THR A 96 -1.36 7.36 8.80
CA THR A 96 -1.81 6.83 10.09
C THR A 96 -1.49 5.35 10.16
N ASN A 97 -0.80 4.93 11.21
CA ASN A 97 -0.47 3.53 11.46
C ASN A 97 -1.71 2.74 11.87
N MET A 98 -2.12 1.79 11.04
CA MET A 98 -3.27 0.90 11.28
C MET A 98 -2.87 -0.44 11.92
N GLY A 99 -1.57 -0.64 12.17
CA GLY A 99 -1.03 -1.84 12.80
C GLY A 99 -0.70 -2.97 11.84
N VAL A 100 -0.41 -4.14 12.40
CA VAL A 100 -0.11 -5.38 11.66
C VAL A 100 -1.42 -6.07 11.29
N VAL A 101 -1.73 -6.10 9.99
CA VAL A 101 -3.01 -6.61 9.45
C VAL A 101 -2.96 -8.09 9.07
N LEU A 102 -1.75 -8.64 8.87
CA LEU A 102 -1.49 -10.08 8.75
C LEU A 102 -0.25 -10.41 9.57
N GLN A 103 -0.41 -11.19 10.62
CA GLN A 103 0.72 -11.69 11.40
C GLN A 103 1.42 -12.82 10.65
N LYS A 104 2.75 -12.81 10.65
CA LYS A 104 3.57 -13.82 9.99
C LYS A 104 3.31 -15.25 10.54
N GLY A 105 3.06 -15.37 11.85
CA GLY A 105 2.81 -16.66 12.48
C GLY A 105 3.95 -17.66 12.23
N ASP A 106 3.61 -18.85 11.74
CA ASP A 106 4.57 -19.93 11.44
C ASP A 106 5.20 -19.81 10.05
N ILE A 107 4.79 -18.85 9.23
CA ILE A 107 5.41 -18.59 7.91
C ILE A 107 6.86 -18.15 8.13
N GLN A 108 7.81 -18.81 7.50
CA GLN A 108 9.24 -18.50 7.71
C GLN A 108 9.64 -17.21 7.02
N ILE A 109 9.18 -17.03 5.77
CA ILE A 109 9.40 -15.84 4.94
C ILE A 109 8.05 -15.41 4.38
N LEU A 110 7.67 -14.16 4.65
CA LEU A 110 6.50 -13.47 4.10
C LEU A 110 7.00 -12.14 3.57
N GLU A 111 7.07 -12.00 2.26
CA GLU A 111 7.66 -10.82 1.60
C GLU A 111 6.76 -10.32 0.45
N ARG A 112 6.99 -9.08 0.04
CA ARG A 112 6.35 -8.46 -1.12
C ARG A 112 4.81 -8.50 -1.13
N PRO A 113 4.09 -8.21 -0.03
CA PRO A 113 2.63 -8.26 -0.03
C PRO A 113 2.05 -7.26 -1.03
N LYS A 114 1.01 -7.69 -1.75
CA LYS A 114 0.24 -6.88 -2.70
C LYS A 114 -1.24 -7.09 -2.44
N VAL A 115 -1.96 -6.01 -2.22
CA VAL A 115 -3.41 -6.05 -1.96
C VAL A 115 -4.17 -5.51 -3.15
N ILE A 116 -5.28 -6.16 -3.47
CA ILE A 116 -6.28 -5.74 -4.44
C ILE A 116 -7.66 -5.75 -3.77
N TYR A 117 -8.52 -4.81 -4.14
CA TYR A 117 -9.91 -4.79 -3.70
C TYR A 117 -10.81 -5.50 -4.72
N ASP A 118 -11.50 -6.53 -4.28
CA ASP A 118 -12.52 -7.25 -5.03
C ASP A 118 -13.89 -6.59 -4.80
N GLU A 119 -14.24 -5.67 -5.71
CA GLU A 119 -15.51 -4.93 -5.64
C GLU A 119 -16.73 -5.85 -5.70
N ASN A 120 -16.65 -6.95 -6.46
CA ASN A 120 -17.78 -7.87 -6.66
C ASN A 120 -18.13 -8.63 -5.39
N ASN A 121 -17.14 -8.97 -4.59
CA ASN A 121 -17.30 -9.74 -3.36
C ASN A 121 -17.09 -8.89 -2.09
N ASN A 122 -16.85 -7.58 -2.26
CA ASN A 122 -16.61 -6.62 -1.17
C ASN A 122 -15.56 -7.11 -0.16
N ARG A 123 -14.40 -7.50 -0.68
CA ARG A 123 -13.29 -8.01 0.14
C ARG A 123 -11.94 -7.54 -0.39
N TYR A 124 -10.94 -7.60 0.45
CA TYR A 124 -9.54 -7.32 0.13
C TYR A 124 -8.79 -8.64 0.01
N VAL A 125 -8.07 -8.82 -1.10
CA VAL A 125 -7.26 -10.02 -1.36
C VAL A 125 -5.80 -9.59 -1.33
N MET A 126 -4.99 -10.29 -0.55
CA MET A 126 -3.55 -10.07 -0.41
C MET A 126 -2.81 -11.24 -1.00
N TRP A 127 -1.90 -10.97 -1.93
CA TRP A 127 -0.93 -11.91 -2.44
C TRP A 127 0.45 -11.58 -1.88
N PHE A 128 1.29 -12.58 -1.63
CA PHE A 128 2.63 -12.39 -1.10
C PHE A 128 3.56 -13.55 -1.47
N HIS A 129 4.85 -13.30 -1.43
CA HIS A 129 5.87 -14.33 -1.50
C HIS A 129 5.84 -15.13 -0.19
N TYR A 130 5.53 -16.42 -0.30
CA TYR A 130 5.52 -17.38 0.79
C TYR A 130 6.72 -18.29 0.66
N ASP A 131 7.60 -18.33 1.69
CA ASP A 131 8.78 -19.17 1.61
C ASP A 131 9.19 -19.77 2.96
N GLY A 132 10.06 -20.79 2.86
CA GLY A 132 10.75 -21.41 3.96
C GLY A 132 12.12 -20.79 4.21
N ASN A 133 12.78 -21.22 5.28
CA ASN A 133 14.16 -20.82 5.56
C ASN A 133 15.07 -21.16 4.37
N GLY A 134 15.87 -20.18 3.93
CA GLY A 134 16.78 -20.32 2.80
C GLY A 134 16.11 -20.28 1.43
N TYR A 135 14.87 -19.77 1.33
CA TYR A 135 14.14 -19.58 0.07
C TYR A 135 13.93 -20.87 -0.72
N THR A 136 13.52 -21.95 -0.03
CA THR A 136 13.45 -23.30 -0.59
C THR A 136 12.05 -23.75 -1.03
N ILE A 137 10.99 -23.02 -0.62
CA ILE A 137 9.59 -23.33 -0.94
C ILE A 137 9.18 -22.59 -2.22
N ALA A 138 9.41 -21.28 -2.28
CA ALA A 138 9.16 -20.39 -3.41
C ALA A 138 7.72 -20.50 -3.94
N GLU A 139 6.74 -20.06 -3.15
CA GLU A 139 5.32 -20.12 -3.47
C GLU A 139 4.65 -18.74 -3.40
N LEU A 140 3.50 -18.62 -4.06
CA LEU A 140 2.56 -17.53 -3.83
C LEU A 140 1.70 -17.89 -2.62
N GLY A 141 1.61 -17.00 -1.64
CA GLY A 141 0.60 -17.05 -0.60
C GLY A 141 -0.58 -16.14 -0.95
N VAL A 142 -1.79 -16.55 -0.58
CA VAL A 142 -3.01 -15.76 -0.72
C VAL A 142 -3.74 -15.66 0.61
N ALA A 143 -4.18 -14.44 0.94
CA ALA A 143 -4.96 -14.13 2.14
C ALA A 143 -6.11 -13.19 1.81
N SER A 144 -7.16 -13.14 2.62
CA SER A 144 -8.25 -12.20 2.44
C SER A 144 -8.75 -11.59 3.75
N SER A 145 -9.41 -10.44 3.62
CA SER A 145 -10.09 -9.72 4.70
C SER A 145 -11.33 -9.01 4.17
N GLU A 146 -12.34 -8.84 5.01
CA GLU A 146 -13.55 -8.04 4.70
C GLU A 146 -13.30 -6.54 4.88
N THR A 147 -12.20 -6.15 5.53
CA THR A 147 -11.85 -4.74 5.76
C THR A 147 -10.44 -4.44 5.28
N PRO A 148 -10.15 -3.19 4.87
CA PRO A 148 -8.82 -2.82 4.42
C PRO A 148 -7.76 -2.93 5.53
N THR A 149 -8.17 -2.82 6.77
CA THR A 149 -7.29 -2.88 7.94
C THR A 149 -7.20 -4.26 8.57
N GLY A 150 -7.66 -5.31 7.88
CA GLY A 150 -7.57 -6.68 8.35
C GLY A 150 -8.54 -7.03 9.50
N PRO A 151 -8.31 -8.09 10.24
CA PRO A 151 -7.19 -9.02 10.04
C PRO A 151 -7.34 -9.84 8.76
N PHE A 152 -6.25 -9.96 8.01
CA PHE A 152 -6.20 -10.89 6.89
C PHE A 152 -6.00 -12.32 7.39
N LYS A 153 -6.62 -13.27 6.69
CA LYS A 153 -6.48 -14.71 6.96
C LYS A 153 -5.90 -15.40 5.74
N VAL A 154 -4.81 -16.13 5.93
CA VAL A 154 -4.22 -16.95 4.87
C VAL A 154 -5.23 -18.01 4.44
N ILE A 155 -5.43 -18.11 3.13
CA ILE A 155 -6.35 -19.06 2.49
C ILE A 155 -5.57 -20.26 1.97
N ASP A 156 -4.47 -19.97 1.22
CA ASP A 156 -3.69 -20.99 0.54
C ASP A 156 -2.29 -20.47 0.21
N HIS A 157 -1.40 -21.39 -0.18
CA HIS A 157 -0.11 -21.08 -0.77
C HIS A 157 0.29 -22.22 -1.74
N TYR A 158 0.84 -21.85 -2.89
CA TYR A 158 1.21 -22.81 -3.93
C TYR A 158 2.13 -22.19 -4.98
N ARG A 159 2.75 -23.04 -5.80
CA ARG A 159 3.52 -22.63 -6.98
C ARG A 159 2.58 -22.38 -8.15
N PRO A 160 2.47 -21.15 -8.68
CA PRO A 160 1.58 -20.84 -9.79
C PRO A 160 1.98 -21.66 -11.02
N ASN A 161 1.05 -22.45 -11.54
CA ASN A 161 1.26 -23.36 -12.69
C ASN A 161 2.49 -24.27 -12.56
N GLY A 162 2.92 -24.56 -11.30
CA GLY A 162 4.08 -25.40 -10.99
C GLY A 162 5.43 -24.67 -10.96
N HIS A 163 5.48 -23.36 -11.25
CA HIS A 163 6.69 -22.55 -11.24
C HIS A 163 7.02 -22.01 -9.84
N GLU A 164 8.31 -21.94 -9.51
CA GLU A 164 8.76 -21.21 -8.33
C GLU A 164 8.35 -19.74 -8.42
N SER A 165 7.98 -19.14 -7.28
CA SER A 165 7.59 -17.73 -7.21
C SER A 165 8.24 -17.06 -6.02
N ARG A 166 8.95 -15.95 -6.28
CA ARG A 166 9.55 -15.10 -5.25
C ARG A 166 9.02 -13.68 -5.38
N ASP A 167 9.87 -12.67 -5.52
CA ASP A 167 9.45 -11.28 -5.60
C ASP A 167 8.28 -11.04 -6.54
N ILE A 168 7.17 -10.52 -6.01
CA ILE A 168 5.96 -10.32 -6.79
C ILE A 168 5.62 -8.84 -7.00
N GLY A 169 4.99 -8.56 -8.14
CA GLY A 169 4.23 -7.35 -8.41
C GLY A 169 2.79 -7.68 -8.78
N LEU A 170 1.89 -6.75 -8.60
CA LEU A 170 0.48 -6.90 -8.96
C LEU A 170 0.09 -5.78 -9.91
N TYR A 171 -0.62 -6.12 -10.98
CA TYR A 171 -1.22 -5.17 -11.90
C TYR A 171 -2.71 -5.41 -12.01
N PHE A 172 -3.51 -4.35 -11.88
CA PHE A 172 -4.94 -4.36 -12.08
C PHE A 172 -5.31 -3.53 -13.31
N GLU A 173 -6.07 -4.12 -14.24
CA GLU A 173 -6.59 -3.45 -15.44
C GLU A 173 -8.04 -2.95 -15.17
N PRO A 174 -8.24 -1.65 -14.97
CA PRO A 174 -9.54 -1.12 -14.56
C PRO A 174 -10.66 -1.35 -15.59
N ASP A 175 -10.31 -1.35 -16.88
CA ASP A 175 -11.29 -1.46 -17.97
C ASP A 175 -11.90 -2.87 -18.07
N THR A 176 -11.10 -3.89 -17.81
CA THR A 176 -11.50 -5.32 -17.93
C THR A 176 -11.74 -5.97 -16.56
N LYS A 177 -11.35 -5.32 -15.48
CA LYS A 177 -11.33 -5.87 -14.10
C LYS A 177 -10.43 -7.09 -13.94
N LYS A 178 -9.54 -7.36 -14.90
CA LYS A 178 -8.55 -8.42 -14.79
C LYS A 178 -7.38 -7.99 -13.93
N ALA A 179 -6.82 -8.94 -13.20
CA ALA A 179 -5.61 -8.72 -12.42
C ALA A 179 -4.54 -9.73 -12.78
N TYR A 180 -3.28 -9.34 -12.63
CA TYR A 180 -2.11 -10.11 -13.01
C TYR A 180 -1.06 -10.02 -11.92
N ILE A 181 -0.38 -11.14 -11.67
CA ILE A 181 0.83 -11.17 -10.83
C ILE A 181 2.02 -11.40 -11.73
N GLY A 182 2.97 -10.45 -11.71
CA GLY A 182 4.32 -10.67 -12.19
C GLY A 182 5.15 -11.22 -11.03
N TYR A 183 6.00 -12.21 -11.27
CA TYR A 183 6.83 -12.82 -10.23
C TYR A 183 8.17 -13.29 -10.75
N ALA A 184 9.19 -13.19 -9.90
CA ALA A 184 10.49 -13.78 -10.17
C ALA A 184 10.40 -15.29 -10.03
N ALA A 185 10.70 -16.01 -11.11
CA ALA A 185 10.42 -17.44 -11.25
C ALA A 185 11.68 -18.26 -11.50
N ASP A 186 11.54 -19.56 -11.26
CA ASP A 186 12.50 -20.62 -11.57
C ASP A 186 13.91 -20.40 -10.99
N HIS A 187 14.55 -21.45 -10.62
CA HIS A 187 15.86 -21.54 -9.92
C HIS A 187 16.69 -20.24 -9.91
N THR A 188 16.64 -19.51 -8.80
CA THR A 188 17.39 -18.25 -8.59
C THR A 188 16.90 -17.06 -9.43
N ASN A 189 15.57 -16.87 -9.58
CA ASN A 189 14.96 -15.73 -10.31
C ASN A 189 15.45 -15.65 -11.77
N ARG A 190 15.48 -16.78 -12.43
CA ARG A 190 16.00 -16.88 -13.79
C ARG A 190 15.16 -16.14 -14.81
N THR A 191 13.88 -15.90 -14.49
CA THR A 191 12.94 -15.21 -15.38
C THR A 191 11.87 -14.47 -14.58
N ILE A 192 11.19 -13.52 -15.23
CA ILE A 192 9.91 -12.99 -14.78
C ILE A 192 8.80 -13.74 -15.51
N ARG A 193 7.83 -14.24 -14.75
CA ARG A 193 6.58 -14.75 -15.30
C ARG A 193 5.44 -13.80 -14.94
N ILE A 194 4.43 -13.74 -15.80
CA ILE A 194 3.18 -13.02 -15.54
C ILE A 194 2.04 -14.03 -15.63
N VAL A 195 1.21 -14.11 -14.59
CA VAL A 195 0.03 -14.98 -14.53
C VAL A 195 -1.23 -14.16 -14.31
N GLU A 196 -2.30 -14.49 -15.04
CA GLU A 196 -3.63 -13.90 -14.84
C GLU A 196 -4.30 -14.50 -13.59
N LEU A 197 -4.94 -13.66 -12.78
CA LEU A 197 -5.75 -14.11 -11.64
C LEU A 197 -7.16 -14.50 -12.08
N SER A 198 -7.82 -15.35 -11.28
CA SER A 198 -9.26 -15.64 -11.39
C SER A 198 -10.11 -14.38 -11.19
N GLU A 199 -11.38 -14.43 -11.60
CA GLU A 199 -12.32 -13.31 -11.48
C GLU A 199 -12.54 -12.84 -10.02
N ASP A 200 -12.34 -13.72 -9.06
CA ASP A 200 -12.45 -13.44 -7.63
C ASP A 200 -11.11 -13.14 -6.97
N TYR A 201 -10.03 -13.09 -7.75
CA TYR A 201 -8.64 -12.80 -7.35
C TYR A 201 -8.05 -13.76 -6.30
N LEU A 202 -8.70 -14.90 -6.01
CA LEU A 202 -8.23 -15.85 -5.00
C LEU A 202 -7.35 -16.97 -5.54
N SER A 203 -7.24 -17.09 -6.86
CA SER A 203 -6.40 -18.10 -7.50
C SER A 203 -5.77 -17.58 -8.78
N THR A 204 -4.74 -18.28 -9.26
CA THR A 204 -4.17 -18.04 -10.58
C THR A 204 -4.89 -18.88 -11.63
N THR A 205 -4.95 -18.38 -12.87
CA THR A 205 -5.45 -19.14 -14.03
C THR A 205 -4.30 -19.92 -14.68
N PRO A 206 -4.59 -20.86 -15.61
CA PRO A 206 -3.55 -21.47 -16.44
C PRO A 206 -2.90 -20.51 -17.46
N ASN A 207 -3.41 -19.28 -17.58
CA ASN A 207 -2.91 -18.28 -18.51
C ASN A 207 -1.68 -17.59 -17.89
N ASP A 208 -0.47 -18.01 -18.29
CA ASP A 208 0.77 -17.39 -17.86
C ASP A 208 1.78 -17.28 -19.00
N VAL A 209 2.78 -16.43 -18.86
CA VAL A 209 3.82 -16.19 -19.84
C VAL A 209 5.18 -16.03 -19.17
N ASP A 210 6.24 -16.51 -19.86
CA ASP A 210 7.63 -16.29 -19.51
C ASP A 210 8.18 -15.08 -20.30
N ILE A 211 8.78 -14.12 -19.56
CA ILE A 211 9.36 -12.91 -20.16
C ILE A 211 10.85 -13.10 -20.51
N GLU A 212 11.44 -14.25 -20.11
CA GLU A 212 12.86 -14.58 -20.35
C GLU A 212 13.84 -13.49 -19.83
N ALA A 213 13.52 -12.86 -18.71
CA ALA A 213 14.30 -11.77 -18.10
C ALA A 213 14.78 -12.16 -16.72
N HIS A 214 16.09 -12.31 -16.52
CA HIS A 214 16.73 -12.58 -15.22
C HIS A 214 16.65 -11.34 -14.33
N CYS A 215 15.53 -11.18 -13.65
CA CYS A 215 15.15 -10.00 -12.87
C CYS A 215 14.25 -10.38 -11.71
N GLU A 216 14.01 -9.40 -10.82
CA GLU A 216 13.09 -9.49 -9.69
C GLU A 216 12.35 -8.15 -9.46
N GLY A 217 11.45 -8.09 -8.49
CA GLY A 217 10.75 -6.87 -8.09
C GLY A 217 9.90 -6.23 -9.19
N PRO A 218 9.04 -6.98 -9.91
CA PRO A 218 8.30 -6.45 -11.05
C PRO A 218 7.26 -5.41 -10.64
N GLY A 219 7.25 -4.28 -11.34
CA GLY A 219 6.20 -3.26 -11.29
C GLY A 219 5.63 -3.01 -12.68
N ILE A 220 4.30 -3.02 -12.84
CA ILE A 220 3.65 -2.88 -14.15
C ILE A 220 2.78 -1.62 -14.17
N LEU A 221 2.85 -0.86 -15.26
CA LEU A 221 1.91 0.20 -15.57
C LEU A 221 1.43 0.09 -17.02
N LYS A 222 0.25 0.66 -17.30
CA LYS A 222 -0.25 0.86 -18.66
C LYS A 222 -0.43 2.34 -18.93
N LYS A 223 0.11 2.81 -20.06
CA LYS A 223 -0.20 4.14 -20.60
C LYS A 223 -0.61 4.00 -22.05
N ASN A 224 -1.79 4.51 -22.38
CA ASN A 224 -2.44 4.28 -23.67
C ASN A 224 -2.58 2.77 -23.93
N ASN A 225 -2.02 2.27 -25.03
CA ASN A 225 -2.04 0.85 -25.42
C ASN A 225 -0.68 0.17 -25.17
N THR A 226 0.18 0.74 -24.34
CA THR A 226 1.50 0.18 -24.04
C THR A 226 1.61 -0.17 -22.56
N PHE A 227 2.02 -1.40 -22.30
CA PHE A 227 2.41 -1.87 -20.97
C PHE A 227 3.90 -1.65 -20.77
N TYR A 228 4.25 -1.23 -19.56
CA TYR A 228 5.61 -1.03 -19.12
C TYR A 228 5.84 -1.91 -17.90
N LEU A 229 6.84 -2.77 -17.98
CA LEU A 229 7.30 -3.61 -16.89
C LEU A 229 8.64 -3.06 -16.41
N LEU A 230 8.73 -2.64 -15.16
CA LEU A 230 9.98 -2.22 -14.51
C LEU A 230 10.41 -3.32 -13.54
N THR A 231 11.70 -3.66 -13.55
CA THR A 231 12.27 -4.72 -12.71
C THR A 231 13.60 -4.27 -12.09
N SER A 232 14.09 -4.99 -11.09
CA SER A 232 15.47 -4.94 -10.64
C SER A 232 16.24 -6.18 -11.12
N GLN A 233 17.57 -6.12 -11.09
CA GLN A 233 18.41 -7.32 -11.20
C GLN A 233 18.43 -8.08 -9.87
N CYS A 234 18.95 -9.30 -9.88
CA CYS A 234 19.04 -10.19 -8.73
C CYS A 234 20.36 -9.99 -7.99
N SER A 235 20.36 -9.16 -6.96
CA SER A 235 21.56 -8.88 -6.14
C SER A 235 21.24 -8.85 -4.64
N GLY A 236 20.11 -9.47 -4.22
CA GLY A 236 19.63 -9.46 -2.84
C GLY A 236 19.38 -8.02 -2.35
N TRP A 237 19.92 -7.68 -1.20
CA TRP A 237 19.74 -6.37 -0.56
C TRP A 237 20.61 -5.25 -1.14
N THR A 238 21.53 -5.57 -2.06
CA THR A 238 22.39 -4.57 -2.71
C THR A 238 21.64 -3.92 -3.86
N PRO A 239 21.53 -2.58 -3.90
CA PRO A 239 20.84 -1.90 -4.99
C PRO A 239 21.60 -2.10 -6.31
N ASN A 240 20.85 -2.20 -7.39
CA ASN A 240 21.35 -2.53 -8.72
C ASN A 240 20.60 -1.71 -9.79
N PRO A 241 21.06 -1.70 -11.07
CA PRO A 241 20.34 -1.03 -12.14
C PRO A 241 19.02 -1.74 -12.43
N GLY A 242 17.93 -0.97 -12.37
CA GLY A 242 16.63 -1.41 -12.86
C GLY A 242 16.59 -1.43 -14.39
N THR A 243 15.76 -2.29 -14.93
CA THR A 243 15.50 -2.38 -16.37
C THR A 243 14.01 -2.29 -16.64
N TYR A 244 13.60 -1.57 -17.69
CA TYR A 244 12.22 -1.58 -18.11
C TYR A 244 12.04 -2.22 -19.48
N TYR A 245 10.83 -2.75 -19.68
CA TYR A 245 10.40 -3.43 -20.89
C TYR A 245 9.07 -2.87 -21.33
N THR A 246 8.74 -2.98 -22.62
CA THR A 246 7.42 -2.58 -23.17
C THR A 246 6.77 -3.68 -23.96
N ALA A 247 5.43 -3.73 -23.91
CA ALA A 247 4.62 -4.65 -24.70
C ALA A 247 3.27 -3.99 -25.09
N ALA A 248 2.62 -4.53 -26.14
CA ALA A 248 1.26 -4.14 -26.51
C ALA A 248 0.18 -4.87 -25.69
N ASP A 249 0.54 -5.98 -25.07
CA ASP A 249 -0.30 -6.79 -24.20
C ASP A 249 0.43 -7.04 -22.86
N VAL A 250 -0.30 -7.15 -21.76
CA VAL A 250 0.28 -7.43 -20.45
C VAL A 250 0.97 -8.79 -20.41
N MET A 251 0.52 -9.72 -21.23
CA MET A 251 1.13 -11.03 -21.39
C MET A 251 2.29 -11.05 -22.40
N GLY A 252 2.72 -9.88 -22.93
CA GLY A 252 3.83 -9.75 -23.84
C GLY A 252 3.48 -9.94 -25.31
N PRO A 253 4.49 -10.16 -26.21
CA PRO A 253 5.92 -10.21 -25.88
C PRO A 253 6.50 -8.86 -25.48
N TYR A 254 7.46 -8.87 -24.57
CA TYR A 254 8.12 -7.67 -24.04
C TYR A 254 9.44 -7.38 -24.75
N THR A 255 9.72 -6.08 -24.97
CA THR A 255 10.98 -5.59 -25.53
C THR A 255 11.74 -4.82 -24.45
N SER A 256 13.02 -5.17 -24.22
CA SER A 256 13.89 -4.53 -23.23
C SER A 256 14.42 -3.16 -23.71
N HIS A 257 14.50 -2.17 -22.80
CA HIS A 257 14.98 -0.82 -23.07
C HIS A 257 16.11 -0.35 -22.16
N GLY A 258 16.57 -1.18 -21.23
CA GLY A 258 17.61 -0.83 -20.25
C GLY A 258 17.06 0.02 -19.08
N SER A 259 17.94 0.78 -18.44
CA SER A 259 17.61 1.52 -17.21
C SER A 259 16.81 2.79 -17.49
N PRO A 260 15.68 3.02 -16.82
CA PRO A 260 14.93 4.27 -16.92
C PRO A 260 15.41 5.37 -15.95
N PHE A 261 16.40 5.11 -15.10
CA PHE A 261 16.87 6.04 -14.07
C PHE A 261 17.88 7.04 -14.65
N ILE A 262 17.39 8.22 -15.02
CA ILE A 262 18.17 9.24 -15.75
C ILE A 262 19.11 9.98 -14.80
N GLY A 263 20.42 9.98 -15.13
CA GLY A 263 21.44 10.63 -14.33
C GLY A 263 21.82 9.90 -13.06
N ASP A 264 21.44 8.62 -12.93
CA ASP A 264 21.86 7.73 -11.84
C ASP A 264 23.34 7.35 -12.00
N ALA A 265 24.25 8.19 -11.48
CA ALA A 265 25.68 7.97 -11.54
C ALA A 265 26.14 6.70 -10.82
N GLY A 266 25.37 6.24 -9.83
CA GLY A 266 25.65 4.99 -9.11
C GLY A 266 25.22 3.76 -9.89
N ASN A 267 24.43 3.91 -10.95
CA ASN A 267 23.82 2.84 -11.73
C ASN A 267 23.16 1.79 -10.81
N ASN A 268 22.38 2.25 -9.86
CA ASN A 268 21.78 1.45 -8.80
C ASN A 268 20.34 1.86 -8.46
N SER A 269 19.61 2.38 -9.46
CA SER A 269 18.21 2.83 -9.32
C SER A 269 18.04 3.89 -8.24
N PHE A 270 18.95 4.86 -8.17
CA PHE A 270 19.05 5.86 -7.11
C PHE A 270 19.17 5.24 -5.70
N ASN A 271 19.90 4.13 -5.58
CA ASN A 271 20.05 3.36 -4.35
C ASN A 271 18.68 2.86 -3.82
N SER A 272 17.93 2.18 -4.70
CA SER A 272 16.63 1.57 -4.34
C SER A 272 16.35 0.34 -5.20
N GLN A 273 15.44 -0.51 -4.72
CA GLN A 273 14.91 -1.65 -5.45
C GLN A 273 13.44 -1.39 -5.78
N PRO A 274 12.99 -1.54 -7.05
CA PRO A 274 11.59 -1.45 -7.42
C PRO A 274 10.71 -2.42 -6.61
N CYS A 275 9.54 -1.98 -6.18
CA CYS A 275 8.57 -2.85 -5.55
C CYS A 275 7.15 -2.72 -6.10
N PHE A 276 6.78 -1.54 -6.58
CA PHE A 276 5.44 -1.29 -7.14
C PHE A 276 5.42 -0.02 -7.98
N ILE A 277 4.42 0.07 -8.85
CA ILE A 277 4.06 1.31 -9.55
C ILE A 277 2.60 1.61 -9.23
N PHE A 278 2.36 2.74 -8.56
CA PHE A 278 1.03 3.16 -8.18
C PHE A 278 0.51 4.24 -9.15
N LYS A 279 -0.65 4.00 -9.78
CA LYS A 279 -1.37 5.03 -10.54
C LYS A 279 -2.15 5.91 -9.59
N ILE A 280 -1.80 7.19 -9.50
CA ILE A 280 -2.42 8.12 -8.56
C ILE A 280 -3.78 8.56 -9.11
N PRO A 281 -4.89 8.26 -8.40
CA PRO A 281 -6.23 8.66 -8.85
C PRO A 281 -6.40 10.18 -8.81
N GLY A 282 -7.28 10.70 -9.67
CA GLY A 282 -7.56 12.13 -9.74
C GLY A 282 -6.55 12.95 -10.55
N TYR A 283 -5.47 12.34 -11.04
CA TYR A 283 -4.48 12.99 -11.89
C TYR A 283 -4.33 12.27 -13.24
N ARG A 284 -4.00 13.06 -14.30
CA ARG A 284 -3.76 12.52 -15.63
C ARG A 284 -2.36 11.92 -15.70
N ASP A 285 -2.26 10.67 -16.13
CA ASP A 285 -0.99 9.95 -16.36
C ASP A 285 -0.01 10.06 -15.18
N ALA A 286 -0.53 10.11 -13.95
CA ALA A 286 0.27 10.22 -12.74
C ALA A 286 0.61 8.81 -12.23
N TYR A 287 1.88 8.46 -12.31
CA TYR A 287 2.42 7.19 -11.85
C TYR A 287 3.51 7.44 -10.83
N LEU A 288 3.41 6.77 -9.70
CA LEU A 288 4.35 6.82 -8.60
C LEU A 288 5.21 5.55 -8.61
N TYR A 289 6.51 5.72 -8.80
CA TYR A 289 7.49 4.68 -8.52
C TYR A 289 7.60 4.50 -7.00
N MET A 290 7.46 3.29 -6.54
CA MET A 290 7.70 2.89 -5.17
C MET A 290 8.93 1.98 -5.15
N GLY A 291 9.99 2.45 -4.51
CA GLY A 291 11.22 1.69 -4.32
C GLY A 291 11.63 1.62 -2.86
N ASP A 292 12.18 0.48 -2.46
CA ASP A 292 12.74 0.32 -1.13
C ASP A 292 14.23 0.65 -1.15
N ARG A 293 14.67 1.48 -0.22
CA ARG A 293 16.09 1.73 0.07
C ARG A 293 16.49 0.93 1.28
N TRP A 294 16.95 -0.28 1.03
CA TRP A 294 17.28 -1.22 2.08
C TRP A 294 18.44 -0.75 2.95
N ASN A 295 18.28 -0.87 4.27
CA ASN A 295 19.32 -0.67 5.26
C ASN A 295 19.76 -2.04 5.81
N GLY A 296 21.02 -2.41 5.59
CA GLY A 296 21.70 -3.55 6.21
C GLY A 296 20.93 -4.89 6.18
N GLY A 297 20.44 -5.32 5.00
CA GLY A 297 19.74 -6.60 4.86
C GLY A 297 18.24 -6.54 5.18
N GLY A 298 17.59 -5.43 4.84
CA GLY A 298 16.15 -5.26 4.98
C GLY A 298 15.69 -5.05 6.42
N ARG A 299 16.31 -4.12 7.12
CA ARG A 299 15.96 -3.76 8.49
C ARG A 299 14.70 -2.88 8.53
N PRO A 300 13.99 -2.82 9.67
CA PRO A 300 12.78 -1.99 9.84
C PRO A 300 12.99 -0.49 9.58
N ASP A 301 14.22 0.01 9.75
CA ASP A 301 14.60 1.40 9.51
C ASP A 301 15.09 1.66 8.06
N SER A 302 14.78 0.76 7.14
CA SER A 302 14.94 0.97 5.71
C SER A 302 14.06 2.12 5.23
N GLN A 303 14.47 2.82 4.17
CA GLN A 303 13.79 4.01 3.68
C GLN A 303 13.09 3.76 2.35
N TYR A 304 12.39 4.78 1.86
CA TYR A 304 11.61 4.69 0.63
C TYR A 304 12.10 5.71 -0.39
N VAL A 305 12.14 5.29 -1.65
CA VAL A 305 12.38 6.16 -2.79
C VAL A 305 11.11 6.22 -3.62
N PHE A 306 10.28 7.23 -3.37
CA PHE A 306 9.06 7.47 -4.13
C PHE A 306 9.30 8.60 -5.12
N LEU A 307 9.18 8.30 -6.43
CA LEU A 307 9.48 9.22 -7.52
C LEU A 307 8.36 9.25 -8.55
N PRO A 308 8.12 10.41 -9.21
CA PRO A 308 7.21 10.46 -10.34
C PRO A 308 7.81 9.71 -11.52
N ILE A 309 7.01 8.89 -12.20
CA ILE A 309 7.39 8.27 -13.48
C ILE A 309 6.92 9.17 -14.62
N THR A 310 7.82 9.48 -15.52
CA THR A 310 7.51 10.17 -16.78
C THR A 310 7.53 9.16 -17.92
N ILE A 311 6.44 9.11 -18.71
CA ILE A 311 6.45 8.47 -20.02
C ILE A 311 6.50 9.59 -21.06
N THR A 312 7.61 9.68 -21.76
CA THR A 312 7.88 10.73 -22.76
C THR A 312 6.96 10.63 -23.97
N ALA A 313 6.96 11.65 -24.83
CA ALA A 313 6.13 11.65 -26.03
C ALA A 313 6.51 10.55 -27.04
N ASP A 314 7.77 10.11 -27.04
CA ASP A 314 8.29 8.98 -27.84
C ASP A 314 8.16 7.63 -27.12
N GLY A 315 7.47 7.59 -25.98
CA GLY A 315 7.11 6.35 -25.27
C GLY A 315 8.20 5.78 -24.36
N LYS A 316 9.24 6.55 -24.01
CA LYS A 316 10.26 6.09 -23.07
C LYS A 316 9.82 6.31 -21.63
N MET A 317 10.17 5.36 -20.76
CA MET A 317 10.04 5.53 -19.31
C MET A 317 11.27 6.26 -18.77
N GLU A 318 11.04 7.31 -17.99
CA GLU A 318 12.10 8.08 -17.33
C GLU A 318 11.75 8.33 -15.87
N LEU A 319 12.74 8.08 -14.99
CA LEU A 319 12.74 8.45 -13.58
C LEU A 319 13.90 9.40 -13.34
N HIS A 320 13.59 10.58 -12.77
CA HIS A 320 14.58 11.58 -12.40
C HIS A 320 14.66 11.68 -10.88
N TRP A 321 15.85 11.96 -10.37
CA TRP A 321 16.01 12.21 -8.93
C TRP A 321 15.53 13.62 -8.56
N TYR A 322 14.66 13.68 -7.54
CA TYR A 322 14.24 14.90 -6.88
C TYR A 322 14.63 14.82 -5.41
N ARG A 323 15.19 15.91 -4.85
CA ARG A 323 15.41 15.98 -3.40
C ARG A 323 14.10 16.08 -2.65
N GLU A 324 13.13 16.75 -3.27
CA GLU A 324 11.78 16.97 -2.77
C GLU A 324 10.84 17.23 -3.96
N TRP A 325 9.63 16.70 -3.92
CA TRP A 325 8.61 16.91 -4.94
C TRP A 325 7.21 16.69 -4.38
N ASP A 326 6.18 17.18 -5.04
CA ASP A 326 4.78 17.05 -4.63
C ASP A 326 3.86 16.79 -5.83
N LEU A 327 2.56 16.52 -5.55
CA LEU A 327 1.57 16.18 -6.56
C LEU A 327 1.21 17.31 -7.52
N SER A 328 1.67 18.56 -7.28
CA SER A 328 1.49 19.67 -8.23
C SER A 328 2.25 19.47 -9.54
N MET A 329 3.21 18.54 -9.56
CA MET A 329 3.88 18.11 -10.80
C MET A 329 2.92 17.43 -11.79
N PHE A 330 1.78 16.91 -11.33
CA PHE A 330 0.80 16.24 -12.17
C PHE A 330 -0.39 17.15 -12.48
N THR A 331 -1.04 16.90 -13.62
CA THR A 331 -2.23 17.63 -14.02
C THR A 331 -3.48 17.00 -13.43
N PRO A 332 -4.24 17.68 -12.56
CA PRO A 332 -5.49 17.15 -12.03
C PRO A 332 -6.51 16.85 -13.15
N VAL A 333 -7.23 15.76 -13.02
CA VAL A 333 -8.38 15.48 -13.89
C VAL A 333 -9.54 16.35 -13.42
N ARG A 334 -10.01 17.27 -14.29
CA ARG A 334 -11.18 18.09 -13.98
C ARG A 334 -12.39 17.18 -13.77
N GLN A 335 -12.88 17.07 -12.53
CA GLN A 335 -14.19 16.49 -12.31
C GLN A 335 -15.20 17.33 -13.10
N ARG A 336 -15.91 16.70 -14.03
CA ARG A 336 -17.09 17.33 -14.63
C ARG A 336 -18.08 17.56 -13.48
N SER A 337 -18.20 18.81 -13.04
CA SER A 337 -19.22 19.20 -12.10
C SER A 337 -20.56 18.75 -12.69
N GLY A 338 -21.14 17.72 -12.12
CA GLY A 338 -22.46 17.24 -12.51
C GLY A 338 -23.40 18.44 -12.36
N ARG A 339 -23.89 18.93 -13.50
CA ARG A 339 -24.93 19.95 -13.57
C ARG A 339 -26.11 19.35 -12.79
N ARG A 340 -26.22 19.70 -11.49
CA ARG A 340 -27.45 19.45 -10.74
C ARG A 340 -28.57 20.06 -11.57
N GLY A 341 -29.35 19.20 -12.23
CA GLY A 341 -30.51 19.60 -12.96
C GLY A 341 -31.34 20.43 -12.03
N ARG A 342 -31.53 21.71 -12.37
CA ARG A 342 -32.46 22.61 -11.71
C ARG A 342 -33.83 21.95 -11.85
N MET A 343 -34.29 21.29 -10.81
CA MET A 343 -35.68 20.84 -10.72
C MET A 343 -36.54 22.10 -10.88
N THR A 344 -37.11 22.27 -12.06
CA THR A 344 -38.18 23.21 -12.29
C THR A 344 -39.43 22.67 -11.58
N THR A 345 -39.79 23.28 -10.48
CA THR A 345 -41.06 23.05 -9.82
C THR A 345 -42.20 23.34 -10.81
N PRO A 346 -43.19 22.43 -11.00
CA PRO A 346 -44.34 22.73 -11.85
C PRO A 346 -45.14 23.85 -11.21
N SER A 347 -45.35 24.94 -11.94
CA SER A 347 -46.26 26.02 -11.54
C SER A 347 -47.68 25.48 -11.42
N ARG A 348 -48.27 25.59 -10.22
CA ARG A 348 -49.70 25.35 -9.95
C ARG A 348 -50.49 26.37 -10.72
N ASN A 349 -51.11 25.98 -11.85
CA ASN A 349 -52.12 26.74 -12.54
C ASN A 349 -53.40 26.74 -11.69
N ARG A 350 -53.73 27.90 -11.10
CA ARG A 350 -55.05 28.14 -10.46
C ARG A 350 -56.06 28.46 -11.58
N ASN A 351 -56.87 27.49 -11.96
CA ASN A 351 -58.08 27.74 -12.72
C ASN A 351 -59.15 28.38 -11.81
N ARG A 352 -59.40 29.69 -12.03
CA ARG A 352 -60.59 30.33 -11.56
C ARG A 352 -61.73 29.96 -12.49
N GLY A 353 -62.80 29.36 -11.90
CA GLY A 353 -64.06 29.11 -12.57
C GLY A 353 -64.78 30.41 -12.96
N ASN A 354 -65.38 30.41 -14.12
CA ASN A 354 -66.53 31.33 -14.39
C ASN A 354 -67.68 30.54 -15.01
N SER A 355 -68.79 30.71 -14.38
CA SER A 355 -70.14 30.19 -14.73
C SER A 355 -70.71 30.95 -15.93
N GLY A 356 -71.40 30.29 -16.82
CA GLY A 356 -72.16 30.97 -17.89
C GLY A 356 -72.90 29.99 -18.81
N THR A 357 -74.02 29.56 -18.38
CA THR A 357 -75.40 29.34 -19.04
C THR A 357 -75.50 29.21 -20.57
N ARG A 358 -76.30 28.16 -20.95
CA ARG A 358 -77.32 28.03 -21.97
C ARG A 358 -77.01 27.89 -23.43
N GLY A 359 -77.69 26.90 -23.99
CA GLY A 359 -78.25 26.91 -25.36
C GLY A 359 -78.14 25.54 -26.09
N SER A 360 -79.11 24.71 -25.94
CA SER A 360 -80.11 24.14 -26.82
C SER A 360 -79.76 23.96 -28.30
N SER A 361 -79.95 22.74 -28.72
CA SER A 361 -80.72 22.22 -29.88
C SER A 361 -79.93 21.53 -30.99
N THR A 362 -80.36 20.27 -31.17
CA THR A 362 -80.74 19.54 -32.44
C THR A 362 -79.69 19.50 -33.61
N GLN A 363 -79.28 18.45 -33.94
CA GLN A 363 -79.60 17.32 -34.90
C GLN A 363 -78.62 16.20 -34.79
#